data_5979dec4a3379b0f4cd536672421e136
#
_entry.id   5979dec4a3379b0f4cd536672421e136
#
_cell.length_a   1.000
_cell.length_b   1.000
_cell.length_c   1.000
_cell.angle_alpha   90.00
_cell.angle_beta   90.00
_cell.angle_gamma   90.00
#
_symmetry.space_group_name_H-M   'P 1'
#
loop_
_entity.id
_entity.type
_entity.pdbx_description
1 polymer ?
#
loop_
_entity_poly.entity_id
_entity_poly.type
_entity_poly.pdbx_seq_one_letter_code
_entity_poly.pdbx_strand_id
1 'polypeptide(L)'
;MTATPEMAEYCLRVIAQQISAPDDPSVPLPVIPKEDSACFVTLTTLPQERLRGCIGSLQPGDLKKDMRRLALAAAFQDSRFPKVKEEELPTLRCCFSLLHTFEPCAAWNDWEIGKHGLIADYDGYSATYLPSVAEEQGWDHRETLVSLLEKAGFEKPVTDHVLGKVRLTRYQVSKALKDYKDIIAS
;
A
#
# COMPACT_ATOMS: atom_id res chain seq x y z
N MET A 1 -11.02 -4.21 9.66
CA MET A 1 -10.08 -5.36 9.48
C MET A 1 -8.64 -4.85 9.46
N THR A 2 -7.67 -5.66 9.87
CA THR A 2 -6.24 -5.36 9.81
C THR A 2 -5.52 -6.41 8.96
N ALA A 3 -4.33 -6.06 8.43
CA ALA A 3 -3.50 -7.00 7.70
C ALA A 3 -3.05 -8.17 8.59
N THR A 4 -2.99 -9.38 8.01
CA THR A 4 -2.54 -10.59 8.70
C THR A 4 -1.38 -11.26 7.94
N PRO A 5 -0.52 -12.05 8.63
CA PRO A 5 0.57 -12.78 7.97
C PRO A 5 0.09 -13.70 6.83
N GLU A 6 -1.12 -14.27 6.94
CA GLU A 6 -1.72 -15.11 5.90
C GLU A 6 -2.00 -14.32 4.61
N MET A 7 -2.29 -13.02 4.71
CA MET A 7 -2.43 -12.15 3.54
C MET A 7 -1.10 -11.95 2.82
N ALA A 8 -0.01 -11.72 3.56
CA ALA A 8 1.33 -11.65 2.98
C ALA A 8 1.77 -13.00 2.39
N GLU A 9 1.46 -14.09 3.06
CA GLU A 9 1.69 -15.45 2.57
C GLU A 9 0.92 -15.74 1.27
N TYR A 10 -0.36 -15.34 1.20
CA TYR A 10 -1.16 -15.46 -0.02
C TYR A 10 -0.45 -14.80 -1.22
N CYS A 11 0.06 -13.57 -1.04
CA CYS A 11 0.78 -12.87 -2.10
C CYS A 11 2.03 -13.64 -2.56
N LEU A 12 2.85 -14.15 -1.63
CA LEU A 12 4.04 -14.92 -1.97
C LEU A 12 3.71 -16.25 -2.67
N ARG A 13 2.67 -16.97 -2.22
CA ARG A 13 2.22 -18.21 -2.88
C ARG A 13 1.71 -17.95 -4.29
N VAL A 14 0.98 -16.87 -4.52
CA VAL A 14 0.53 -16.45 -5.85
C VAL A 14 1.71 -16.17 -6.79
N ILE A 15 2.75 -15.50 -6.30
CA ILE A 15 3.97 -15.22 -7.08
C ILE A 15 4.69 -16.53 -7.42
N ALA A 16 4.89 -17.41 -6.42
CA ALA A 16 5.55 -18.70 -6.64
C ALA A 16 4.75 -19.59 -7.60
N GLN A 17 3.43 -19.65 -7.45
CA GLN A 17 2.54 -20.36 -8.38
C GLN A 17 2.70 -19.86 -9.81
N GLN A 18 2.74 -18.54 -10.02
CA GLN A 18 2.91 -17.97 -11.36
C GLN A 18 4.25 -18.36 -12.02
N ILE A 19 5.28 -18.60 -11.23
CA ILE A 19 6.62 -19.01 -11.73
C ILE A 19 6.66 -20.50 -12.04
N SER A 20 6.24 -21.34 -11.07
CA SER A 20 6.49 -22.78 -11.11
C SER A 20 5.33 -23.59 -11.71
N ALA A 21 4.11 -23.13 -11.52
CA ALA A 21 2.89 -23.82 -11.95
C ALA A 21 1.77 -22.80 -12.24
N PRO A 22 1.88 -22.04 -13.34
CA PRO A 22 0.88 -21.05 -13.69
C PRO A 22 -0.53 -21.66 -13.76
N ASP A 23 -1.47 -21.03 -13.04
CA ASP A 23 -2.90 -21.40 -12.99
C ASP A 23 -3.22 -22.79 -12.44
N ASP A 24 -2.30 -23.45 -11.72
CA ASP A 24 -2.58 -24.71 -11.04
C ASP A 24 -3.49 -24.50 -9.82
N PRO A 25 -4.77 -24.96 -9.87
CA PRO A 25 -5.71 -24.77 -8.76
C PRO A 25 -5.39 -25.66 -7.55
N SER A 26 -4.50 -26.64 -7.68
CA SER A 26 -4.14 -27.55 -6.59
C SER A 26 -3.19 -26.92 -5.57
N VAL A 27 -2.53 -25.80 -5.91
CA VAL A 27 -1.65 -25.08 -4.98
C VAL A 27 -2.50 -24.43 -3.88
N PRO A 28 -2.36 -24.85 -2.61
CA PRO A 28 -3.17 -24.32 -1.54
C PRO A 28 -2.84 -22.84 -1.28
N LEU A 29 -3.86 -22.00 -1.30
CA LEU A 29 -3.76 -20.58 -0.96
C LEU A 29 -4.50 -20.32 0.35
N PRO A 30 -3.98 -19.45 1.22
CA PRO A 30 -4.69 -19.00 2.40
C PRO A 30 -6.08 -18.43 2.08
N VAL A 31 -7.02 -18.63 3.00
CA VAL A 31 -8.37 -18.07 2.87
C VAL A 31 -8.33 -16.57 3.17
N ILE A 32 -8.75 -15.75 2.22
CA ILE A 32 -8.82 -14.30 2.37
C ILE A 32 -10.29 -13.89 2.60
N PRO A 33 -10.56 -13.02 3.57
CA PRO A 33 -11.90 -12.49 3.81
C PRO A 33 -12.49 -11.84 2.55
N LYS A 34 -13.79 -12.02 2.36
CA LYS A 34 -14.52 -11.36 1.27
C LYS A 34 -14.92 -9.95 1.71
N GLU A 35 -14.11 -8.99 1.36
CA GLU A 35 -14.27 -7.58 1.73
C GLU A 35 -13.68 -6.70 0.63
N ASP A 36 -14.23 -5.50 0.47
CA ASP A 36 -13.65 -4.47 -0.39
C ASP A 36 -12.68 -3.63 0.42
N SER A 37 -11.45 -3.49 -0.05
CA SER A 37 -10.41 -2.72 0.65
C SER A 37 -9.33 -2.24 -0.30
N ALA A 38 -8.66 -1.15 0.09
CA ALA A 38 -7.47 -0.66 -0.59
C ALA A 38 -6.22 -1.31 0.03
N CYS A 39 -5.26 -1.71 -0.80
CA CYS A 39 -4.06 -2.39 -0.30
C CYS A 39 -2.83 -2.17 -1.18
N PHE A 40 -1.65 -2.44 -0.60
CA PHE A 40 -0.35 -2.44 -1.26
C PHE A 40 0.38 -3.75 -1.00
N VAL A 41 1.10 -4.22 -2.02
CA VAL A 41 2.04 -5.34 -1.92
C VAL A 41 3.44 -4.81 -2.14
N THR A 42 4.29 -4.92 -1.13
CA THR A 42 5.70 -4.54 -1.20
C THR A 42 6.56 -5.79 -1.06
N LEU A 43 7.46 -5.99 -2.01
CA LEU A 43 8.43 -7.08 -2.01
C LEU A 43 9.82 -6.51 -1.67
N THR A 44 10.52 -7.19 -0.78
CA THR A 44 11.92 -6.89 -0.44
C THR A 44 12.76 -8.16 -0.51
N THR A 45 14.06 -8.00 -0.74
CA THR A 45 15.02 -9.11 -0.72
C THR A 45 15.81 -9.12 0.58
N LEU A 46 15.89 -10.29 1.21
CA LEU A 46 16.65 -10.53 2.42
C LEU A 46 18.10 -10.94 2.10
N PRO A 47 19.07 -10.70 3.00
CA PRO A 47 18.90 -10.11 4.34
C PRO A 47 18.96 -8.57 4.36
N GLN A 48 19.31 -7.89 3.26
CA GLN A 48 19.53 -6.45 3.24
C GLN A 48 18.24 -5.62 3.17
N GLU A 49 17.08 -6.26 3.11
CA GLU A 49 15.74 -5.62 3.02
C GLU A 49 15.63 -4.60 1.87
N ARG A 50 16.26 -4.90 0.73
CA ARG A 50 16.21 -4.02 -0.45
C ARG A 50 14.85 -4.13 -1.14
N LEU A 51 14.29 -2.97 -1.49
CA LEU A 51 13.06 -2.94 -2.28
C LEU A 51 13.23 -3.74 -3.58
N ARG A 52 12.27 -4.62 -3.87
CA ARG A 52 12.26 -5.50 -5.05
C ARG A 52 11.03 -5.32 -5.92
N GLY A 53 9.99 -4.72 -5.42
CA GLY A 53 8.76 -4.34 -6.11
C GLY A 53 7.75 -3.77 -5.13
N CYS A 54 6.92 -2.84 -5.59
CA CYS A 54 5.86 -2.25 -4.76
C CYS A 54 4.76 -1.70 -5.64
N ILE A 55 3.59 -2.33 -5.59
CA ILE A 55 2.40 -1.87 -6.31
C ILE A 55 1.20 -1.92 -5.36
N GLY A 56 0.32 -0.95 -5.47
CA GLY A 56 -0.90 -0.87 -4.68
C GLY A 56 -1.99 -0.05 -5.34
N SER A 57 -3.13 -0.01 -4.67
CA SER A 57 -4.27 0.82 -5.03
C SER A 57 -4.82 1.52 -3.80
N LEU A 58 -5.15 2.80 -3.95
CA LEU A 58 -5.84 3.61 -2.95
C LEU A 58 -7.37 3.50 -3.12
N GLN A 59 -7.83 2.94 -4.23
CA GLN A 59 -9.23 2.68 -4.47
C GLN A 59 -9.61 1.34 -3.87
N PRO A 60 -10.63 1.27 -3.00
CA PRO A 60 -11.17 0.01 -2.51
C PRO A 60 -11.69 -0.86 -3.65
N GLY A 61 -11.39 -2.14 -3.61
CA GLY A 61 -11.86 -3.16 -4.53
C GLY A 61 -11.90 -4.53 -3.84
N ASP A 62 -12.38 -5.56 -4.55
CA ASP A 62 -12.41 -6.93 -4.05
C ASP A 62 -11.01 -7.34 -3.57
N LEU A 63 -10.85 -7.45 -2.26
CA LEU A 63 -9.56 -7.63 -1.60
C LEU A 63 -8.79 -8.82 -2.17
N LYS A 64 -9.45 -9.97 -2.34
CA LYS A 64 -8.78 -11.18 -2.81
C LYS A 64 -8.30 -11.05 -4.26
N LYS A 65 -9.11 -10.45 -5.12
CA LYS A 65 -8.73 -10.19 -6.53
C LYS A 65 -7.60 -9.19 -6.61
N ASP A 66 -7.70 -8.10 -5.82
CA ASP A 66 -6.66 -7.08 -5.79
C ASP A 66 -5.35 -7.59 -5.21
N MET A 67 -5.38 -8.37 -4.14
CA MET A 67 -4.18 -9.03 -3.61
C MET A 67 -3.46 -9.87 -4.68
N ARG A 68 -4.20 -10.72 -5.43
CA ARG A 68 -3.62 -11.51 -6.52
C ARG A 68 -3.03 -10.61 -7.60
N ARG A 69 -3.80 -9.66 -8.09
CA ARG A 69 -3.40 -8.73 -9.15
C ARG A 69 -2.17 -7.91 -8.75
N LEU A 70 -2.19 -7.34 -7.54
CA LEU A 70 -1.11 -6.48 -7.05
C LEU A 70 0.16 -7.26 -6.71
N ALA A 71 0.05 -8.49 -6.19
CA ALA A 71 1.20 -9.37 -5.98
C ALA A 71 1.92 -9.69 -7.29
N LEU A 72 1.17 -10.07 -8.32
CA LEU A 72 1.73 -10.32 -9.65
C LEU A 72 2.30 -9.05 -10.29
N ALA A 73 1.63 -7.92 -10.12
CA ALA A 73 2.12 -6.65 -10.62
C ALA A 73 3.42 -6.21 -9.92
N ALA A 74 3.52 -6.36 -8.61
CA ALA A 74 4.74 -6.04 -7.85
C ALA A 74 5.94 -6.93 -8.26
N ALA A 75 5.67 -8.21 -8.56
CA ALA A 75 6.73 -9.15 -8.94
C ALA A 75 7.14 -9.06 -10.42
N PHE A 76 6.22 -8.73 -11.33
CA PHE A 76 6.44 -8.89 -12.77
C PHE A 76 6.17 -7.65 -13.62
N GLN A 77 5.56 -6.60 -13.07
CA GLN A 77 5.12 -5.41 -13.82
C GLN A 77 5.60 -4.09 -13.22
N ASP A 78 6.32 -4.11 -12.12
CA ASP A 78 6.97 -2.91 -11.58
C ASP A 78 8.16 -2.55 -12.47
N SER A 79 8.03 -1.50 -13.26
CA SER A 79 9.00 -1.10 -14.30
C SER A 79 10.38 -0.69 -13.73
N ARG A 80 10.48 -0.48 -12.43
CA ARG A 80 11.75 -0.15 -11.75
C ARG A 80 12.66 -1.36 -11.59
N PHE A 81 12.11 -2.59 -11.73
CA PHE A 81 12.81 -3.84 -11.46
C PHE A 81 12.58 -4.87 -12.57
N PRO A 82 13.55 -5.78 -12.82
CA PRO A 82 13.30 -6.92 -13.67
C PRO A 82 12.27 -7.87 -13.03
N LYS A 83 11.63 -8.73 -13.83
CA LYS A 83 10.70 -9.75 -13.33
C LYS A 83 11.38 -10.66 -12.32
N VAL A 84 10.67 -10.97 -11.24
CA VAL A 84 11.14 -11.92 -10.21
C VAL A 84 11.34 -13.30 -10.85
N LYS A 85 12.46 -13.95 -10.49
CA LYS A 85 12.80 -15.29 -10.95
C LYS A 85 12.70 -16.32 -9.83
N GLU A 86 12.66 -17.60 -10.18
CA GLU A 86 12.52 -18.69 -9.23
C GLU A 86 13.62 -18.72 -8.17
N GLU A 87 14.87 -18.48 -8.59
CA GLU A 87 16.02 -18.45 -7.69
C GLU A 87 15.98 -17.33 -6.64
N GLU A 88 15.16 -16.30 -6.83
CA GLU A 88 15.00 -15.21 -5.88
C GLU A 88 13.95 -15.52 -4.78
N LEU A 89 13.02 -16.45 -5.02
CA LEU A 89 11.92 -16.77 -4.10
C LEU A 89 12.38 -16.99 -2.65
N PRO A 90 13.45 -17.78 -2.38
CA PRO A 90 13.88 -18.03 -0.99
C PRO A 90 14.31 -16.78 -0.22
N THR A 91 14.65 -15.71 -0.94
CA THR A 91 15.09 -14.44 -0.34
C THR A 91 13.97 -13.40 -0.28
N LEU A 92 12.79 -13.69 -0.82
CA LEU A 92 11.69 -12.72 -0.83
C LEU A 92 10.98 -12.63 0.52
N ARG A 93 10.73 -11.39 0.92
CA ARG A 93 9.77 -11.00 1.97
C ARG A 93 8.65 -10.21 1.33
N CYS A 94 7.43 -10.50 1.73
CA CYS A 94 6.26 -9.69 1.41
C CYS A 94 5.83 -8.88 2.62
N CYS A 95 5.67 -7.57 2.44
CA CYS A 95 4.94 -6.69 3.34
C CYS A 95 3.58 -6.38 2.68
N PHE A 96 2.52 -6.91 3.24
CA PHE A 96 1.15 -6.58 2.84
C PHE A 96 0.63 -5.43 3.70
N SER A 97 0.18 -4.36 3.05
CA SER A 97 -0.38 -3.18 3.71
C SER A 97 -1.86 -3.06 3.36
N LEU A 98 -2.71 -3.04 4.39
CA LEU A 98 -4.15 -2.86 4.27
C LEU A 98 -4.53 -1.46 4.76
N LEU A 99 -5.24 -0.70 3.92
CA LEU A 99 -5.75 0.61 4.27
C LEU A 99 -7.15 0.44 4.85
N HIS A 100 -7.39 1.07 6.00
CA HIS A 100 -8.63 0.93 6.73
C HIS A 100 -8.99 2.22 7.49
N THR A 101 -10.18 2.26 8.11
CA THR A 101 -10.64 3.36 8.96
C THR A 101 -10.59 4.70 8.22
N PHE A 102 -11.26 4.75 7.06
CA PHE A 102 -11.40 5.99 6.30
C PHE A 102 -12.45 6.88 6.96
N GLU A 103 -12.03 8.08 7.40
CA GLU A 103 -12.88 9.02 8.14
C GLU A 103 -12.72 10.44 7.58
N PRO A 104 -13.81 11.19 7.36
CA PRO A 104 -13.70 12.60 7.02
C PRO A 104 -13.12 13.37 8.22
N CYS A 105 -12.18 14.28 7.96
CA CYS A 105 -11.66 15.19 8.99
C CYS A 105 -12.64 16.34 9.22
N ALA A 106 -12.83 16.70 10.49
CA ALA A 106 -13.66 17.86 10.87
C ALA A 106 -12.98 19.19 10.54
N ALA A 107 -11.64 19.22 10.51
CA ALA A 107 -10.82 20.36 10.16
C ALA A 107 -9.56 19.90 9.40
N TRP A 108 -8.88 20.82 8.73
CA TRP A 108 -7.68 20.53 7.95
C TRP A 108 -6.51 19.95 8.79
N ASN A 109 -6.52 20.12 10.09
CA ASN A 109 -5.52 19.59 11.02
C ASN A 109 -6.07 18.50 11.97
N ASP A 110 -7.25 17.93 11.67
CA ASP A 110 -7.86 16.83 12.47
C ASP A 110 -7.30 15.47 12.05
N TRP A 111 -6.00 15.28 12.23
CA TRP A 111 -5.29 14.03 11.99
C TRP A 111 -3.95 14.00 12.74
N GLU A 112 -3.32 12.83 12.87
CA GLU A 112 -2.06 12.63 13.58
C GLU A 112 -0.94 12.27 12.62
N ILE A 113 0.19 12.98 12.69
CA ILE A 113 1.41 12.71 11.92
C ILE A 113 1.95 11.33 12.29
N GLY A 114 2.38 10.55 11.30
CA GLY A 114 2.89 9.19 11.46
C GLY A 114 1.81 8.10 11.62
N LYS A 115 0.57 8.48 11.97
CA LYS A 115 -0.55 7.54 12.14
C LYS A 115 -1.53 7.54 10.97
N HIS A 116 -1.87 8.71 10.47
CA HIS A 116 -2.89 8.87 9.44
C HIS A 116 -2.28 9.19 8.07
N GLY A 117 -2.71 8.42 7.08
CA GLY A 117 -2.63 8.85 5.68
C GLY A 117 -3.74 9.84 5.38
N LEU A 118 -3.57 10.61 4.31
CA LEU A 118 -4.47 11.68 3.92
C LEU A 118 -4.88 11.56 2.47
N ILE A 119 -6.15 11.80 2.20
CA ILE A 119 -6.67 12.11 0.87
C ILE A 119 -7.19 13.54 0.94
N ALA A 120 -6.65 14.43 0.09
CA ALA A 120 -7.10 15.82 -0.01
C ALA A 120 -7.82 16.03 -1.34
N ASP A 121 -9.02 16.60 -1.25
CA ASP A 121 -9.82 17.02 -2.41
C ASP A 121 -10.14 18.50 -2.30
N TYR A 122 -9.78 19.26 -3.34
CA TYR A 122 -10.04 20.69 -3.41
C TYR A 122 -10.19 21.15 -4.86
N ASP A 123 -11.32 21.72 -5.21
CA ASP A 123 -11.59 22.35 -6.51
C ASP A 123 -11.20 21.47 -7.73
N GLY A 124 -11.49 20.15 -7.65
CA GLY A 124 -11.16 19.18 -8.70
C GLY A 124 -9.74 18.61 -8.63
N TYR A 125 -8.90 19.12 -7.75
CA TYR A 125 -7.58 18.56 -7.46
C TYR A 125 -7.69 17.49 -6.38
N SER A 126 -7.00 16.35 -6.55
CA SER A 126 -6.98 15.27 -5.57
C SER A 126 -5.61 14.63 -5.49
N ALA A 127 -5.13 14.40 -4.28
CA ALA A 127 -3.90 13.65 -4.04
C ALA A 127 -3.94 12.94 -2.69
N THR A 128 -3.01 12.02 -2.50
CA THR A 128 -2.91 11.20 -1.30
C THR A 128 -1.47 11.11 -0.82
N TYR A 129 -1.30 11.12 0.51
CA TYR A 129 -0.07 10.72 1.20
C TYR A 129 -0.31 9.55 2.15
N LEU A 130 0.66 8.62 2.19
CA LEU A 130 0.70 7.57 3.20
C LEU A 130 1.06 8.15 4.58
N PRO A 131 0.75 7.45 5.69
CA PRO A 131 0.99 7.96 7.05
C PRO A 131 2.43 8.38 7.34
N SER A 132 3.43 7.68 6.76
CA SER A 132 4.84 7.95 7.03
C SER A 132 5.38 9.22 6.38
N VAL A 133 4.71 9.75 5.35
CA VAL A 133 5.29 10.83 4.52
C VAL A 133 5.56 12.10 5.34
N ALA A 134 4.60 12.59 6.11
CA ALA A 134 4.78 13.80 6.89
C ALA A 134 5.87 13.65 7.95
N GLU A 135 5.92 12.48 8.61
CA GLU A 135 6.94 12.15 9.62
C GLU A 135 8.34 12.08 9.00
N GLU A 136 8.51 11.35 7.89
CA GLU A 136 9.78 11.21 7.17
C GLU A 136 10.33 12.54 6.64
N GLN A 137 9.44 13.45 6.24
CA GLN A 137 9.80 14.79 5.78
C GLN A 137 10.01 15.80 6.92
N GLY A 138 9.57 15.48 8.14
CA GLY A 138 9.59 16.40 9.29
C GLY A 138 8.61 17.56 9.12
N TRP A 139 7.52 17.37 8.38
CA TRP A 139 6.52 18.39 8.13
C TRP A 139 5.48 18.48 9.24
N ASP A 140 5.02 19.69 9.50
CA ASP A 140 3.80 19.91 10.28
C ASP A 140 2.54 19.71 9.43
N HIS A 141 1.37 19.91 10.04
CA HIS A 141 0.07 19.74 9.37
C HIS A 141 -0.09 20.66 8.16
N ARG A 142 0.36 21.93 8.29
CA ARG A 142 0.24 22.92 7.23
C ARG A 142 1.16 22.60 6.05
N GLU A 143 2.42 22.33 6.35
CA GLU A 143 3.43 21.96 5.35
C GLU A 143 3.00 20.71 4.58
N THR A 144 2.44 19.73 5.30
CA THR A 144 1.92 18.51 4.68
C THR A 144 0.79 18.81 3.70
N LEU A 145 -0.17 19.67 4.06
CA LEU A 145 -1.28 19.99 3.17
C LEU A 145 -0.87 20.87 1.99
N VAL A 146 0.06 21.80 2.19
CA VAL A 146 0.62 22.59 1.09
C VAL A 146 1.25 21.64 0.06
N SER A 147 2.15 20.77 0.51
CA SER A 147 2.80 19.80 -0.36
C SER A 147 1.82 18.81 -1.01
N LEU A 148 0.79 18.39 -0.28
CA LEU A 148 -0.23 17.47 -0.81
C LEU A 148 -1.08 18.11 -1.92
N LEU A 149 -1.45 19.37 -1.77
CA LEU A 149 -2.17 20.12 -2.80
C LEU A 149 -1.29 20.44 -4.02
N GLU A 150 0.00 20.78 -3.80
CA GLU A 150 0.98 20.92 -4.89
C GLU A 150 1.13 19.61 -5.68
N LYS A 151 1.23 18.48 -4.99
CA LYS A 151 1.23 17.14 -5.61
C LYS A 151 -0.03 16.88 -6.42
N ALA A 152 -1.19 17.40 -5.99
CA ALA A 152 -2.45 17.31 -6.71
C ALA A 152 -2.47 18.19 -7.99
N GLY A 153 -1.51 19.08 -8.16
CA GLY A 153 -1.44 20.03 -9.28
C GLY A 153 -2.00 21.42 -8.97
N PHE A 154 -2.28 21.70 -7.70
CA PHE A 154 -2.76 23.05 -7.30
C PHE A 154 -1.57 24.01 -7.18
N GLU A 155 -1.43 24.93 -8.14
CA GLU A 155 -0.26 25.83 -8.27
C GLU A 155 -0.46 27.20 -7.58
N LYS A 156 -1.64 27.45 -7.01
CA LYS A 156 -1.93 28.72 -6.33
C LYS A 156 -1.49 28.67 -4.86
N PRO A 157 -1.23 29.83 -4.21
CA PRO A 157 -0.89 29.87 -2.79
C PRO A 157 -1.96 29.21 -1.93
N VAL A 158 -1.54 28.32 -1.03
CA VAL A 158 -2.42 27.65 -0.06
C VAL A 158 -2.64 28.57 1.14
N THR A 159 -3.70 29.35 1.07
CA THR A 159 -4.10 30.29 2.12
C THR A 159 -4.99 29.60 3.17
N ASP A 160 -5.26 30.27 4.29
CA ASP A 160 -6.19 29.76 5.31
C ASP A 160 -7.61 29.55 4.74
N HIS A 161 -8.00 30.35 3.75
CA HIS A 161 -9.25 30.16 3.02
C HIS A 161 -9.26 28.84 2.24
N VAL A 162 -8.15 28.49 1.58
CA VAL A 162 -8.01 27.21 0.87
C VAL A 162 -8.06 26.07 1.87
N LEU A 163 -7.26 26.12 2.96
CA LEU A 163 -7.24 25.12 4.01
C LEU A 163 -8.64 24.89 4.63
N GLY A 164 -9.39 25.96 4.86
CA GLY A 164 -10.76 25.88 5.40
C GLY A 164 -11.78 25.23 4.45
N LYS A 165 -11.43 25.07 3.16
CA LYS A 165 -12.31 24.46 2.14
C LYS A 165 -11.85 23.11 1.63
N VAL A 166 -10.61 22.69 1.95
CA VAL A 166 -10.12 21.36 1.60
C VAL A 166 -10.98 20.31 2.28
N ARG A 167 -11.44 19.34 1.53
CA ARG A 167 -12.03 18.12 2.09
C ARG A 167 -10.93 17.11 2.31
N LEU A 168 -10.72 16.77 3.57
CA LEU A 168 -9.76 15.76 3.96
C LEU A 168 -10.46 14.49 4.42
N THR A 169 -9.94 13.36 3.94
CA THR A 169 -10.20 12.04 4.50
C THR A 169 -8.90 11.51 5.08
N ARG A 170 -8.90 11.16 6.36
CA ARG A 170 -7.79 10.45 7.00
C ARG A 170 -8.06 8.95 6.95
N TYR A 171 -6.99 8.16 6.89
CA TYR A 171 -7.08 6.70 6.95
C TYR A 171 -5.89 6.13 7.72
N GLN A 172 -5.99 4.87 8.11
CA GLN A 172 -4.90 4.16 8.79
C GLN A 172 -4.39 3.02 7.90
N VAL A 173 -3.17 2.57 8.18
CA VAL A 173 -2.53 1.44 7.48
C VAL A 173 -2.07 0.42 8.50
N SER A 174 -2.52 -0.81 8.35
CA SER A 174 -1.94 -1.96 9.04
C SER A 174 -1.04 -2.74 8.09
N LYS A 175 0.05 -3.31 8.62
CA LYS A 175 1.03 -4.06 7.84
C LYS A 175 1.22 -5.45 8.42
N ALA A 176 1.42 -6.42 7.55
CA ALA A 176 1.80 -7.77 7.92
C ALA A 176 2.96 -8.25 7.03
N LEU A 177 3.87 -9.00 7.61
CA LEU A 177 5.09 -9.49 6.97
C LEU A 177 5.06 -11.01 6.90
N LYS A 178 5.62 -11.56 5.80
CA LYS A 178 5.92 -12.98 5.68
C LYS A 178 7.17 -13.17 4.81
N ASP A 179 8.03 -14.06 5.24
CA ASP A 179 9.19 -14.49 4.47
C ASP A 179 8.86 -15.76 3.69
N TYR A 180 9.27 -15.85 2.43
CA TYR A 180 8.99 -17.03 1.61
C TYR A 180 9.64 -18.30 2.19
N LYS A 181 10.84 -18.19 2.74
CA LYS A 181 11.55 -19.32 3.39
C LYS A 181 10.73 -19.99 4.50
N ASP A 182 9.90 -19.22 5.22
CA ASP A 182 9.06 -19.74 6.32
C ASP A 182 7.80 -20.47 5.80
N ILE A 183 7.47 -20.28 4.52
CA ILE A 183 6.36 -20.98 3.86
C ILE A 183 6.77 -22.39 3.44
N ILE A 184 8.01 -22.53 2.96
CA ILE A 184 8.53 -23.83 2.48
C ILE A 184 9.09 -24.70 3.62
N ALA A 185 9.29 -24.13 4.81
CA ALA A 185 9.75 -24.84 6.01
C ALA A 185 8.57 -25.41 6.85
N SER A 186 7.31 -25.08 6.48
CA SER A 186 6.08 -25.53 7.17
C SER A 186 5.48 -26.71 6.45
#